data_ccd1d124b8f867bee18d3cefce6641e7
#
_entry.id   ccd1d124b8f867bee18d3cefce6641e7
#
_cell.length_a   1.000
_cell.length_b   1.000
_cell.length_c   1.000
_cell.angle_alpha   90.00
_cell.angle_beta   90.00
_cell.angle_gamma   90.00
#
_symmetry.space_group_name_H-M   'P 1'
#
loop_
_entity.id
_entity.type
_entity.pdbx_description
1 polymer ?
#
loop_
_entity_poly.entity_id
_entity_poly.type
_entity_poly.pdbx_seq_one_letter_code
_entity_poly.pdbx_strand_id
1 'polypeptide(L)'
;VKSLAERAETELGGVDILVNNAGITKDGLFVRMSDADWDAVLEVDLTSVFRLTRELTHPMMRRRFGRIINITSIVGVTGNPGQANYCAAKAGMIGLSKSLAQEIASRNITVNCIAPGFIESAMTDKLNDKQKETIMGAIPMRRMGTGAEVAASALFLASNEAAYVTGQTIHVNGGMAMI
;
A
#
# COMPACT_ATOMS: atom_id res chain seq x y z
N VAL A 1 -3.65 -12.61 12.61
CA VAL A 1 -3.92 -11.15 12.54
C VAL A 1 -4.41 -10.63 13.88
N LYS A 2 -5.49 -11.19 14.47
CA LYS A 2 -6.04 -10.72 15.75
C LYS A 2 -4.98 -10.71 16.88
N SER A 3 -4.26 -11.82 17.08
CA SER A 3 -3.18 -11.92 18.06
C SER A 3 -2.07 -10.87 17.84
N LEU A 4 -1.76 -10.53 16.58
CA LEU A 4 -0.78 -9.47 16.28
C LEU A 4 -1.30 -8.10 16.73
N ALA A 5 -2.56 -7.78 16.45
CA ALA A 5 -3.17 -6.52 16.85
C ALA A 5 -3.21 -6.38 18.38
N GLU A 6 -3.63 -7.43 19.10
CA GLU A 6 -3.67 -7.45 20.55
C GLU A 6 -2.28 -7.25 21.18
N ARG A 7 -1.27 -7.91 20.64
CA ARG A 7 0.12 -7.74 21.08
C ARG A 7 0.63 -6.33 20.82
N ALA A 8 0.40 -5.79 19.62
CA ALA A 8 0.83 -4.43 19.29
C ALA A 8 0.18 -3.38 20.22
N GLU A 9 -1.12 -3.47 20.46
CA GLU A 9 -1.82 -2.58 21.40
C GLU A 9 -1.24 -2.69 22.83
N THR A 10 -0.90 -3.90 23.27
CA THR A 10 -0.38 -4.13 24.62
C THR A 10 1.08 -3.68 24.75
N GLU A 11 1.94 -4.09 23.83
CA GLU A 11 3.38 -3.87 23.91
C GLU A 11 3.77 -2.40 23.62
N LEU A 12 3.01 -1.70 22.78
CA LEU A 12 3.24 -0.29 22.43
C LEU A 12 2.44 0.69 23.30
N GLY A 13 1.52 0.19 24.13
CA GLY A 13 0.61 1.06 24.89
C GLY A 13 -0.46 1.74 24.03
N GLY A 14 -0.69 1.22 22.83
CA GLY A 14 -1.62 1.69 21.82
C GLY A 14 -0.96 1.85 20.45
N VAL A 15 -1.70 1.61 19.39
CA VAL A 15 -1.23 1.79 18.00
C VAL A 15 -1.88 3.05 17.43
N ASP A 16 -1.09 4.10 17.26
CA ASP A 16 -1.54 5.37 16.69
C ASP A 16 -1.32 5.45 15.18
N ILE A 17 -0.31 4.75 14.68
CA ILE A 17 0.06 4.72 13.26
C ILE A 17 0.12 3.27 12.81
N LEU A 18 -0.66 2.93 11.77
CA LEU A 18 -0.63 1.63 11.11
C LEU A 18 -0.12 1.80 9.67
N VAL A 19 0.98 1.12 9.34
CA VAL A 19 1.47 1.04 7.96
C VAL A 19 1.29 -0.39 7.45
N ASN A 20 0.35 -0.60 6.54
CA ASN A 20 0.15 -1.87 5.86
C ASN A 20 1.08 -1.94 4.64
N ASN A 21 2.25 -2.53 4.81
CA ASN A 21 3.28 -2.62 3.77
C ASN A 21 3.49 -4.05 3.27
N ALA A 22 3.16 -5.07 4.04
CA ALA A 22 3.34 -6.46 3.62
C ALA A 22 2.59 -6.76 2.32
N GLY A 23 3.23 -7.47 1.42
CA GLY A 23 2.65 -7.88 0.15
C GLY A 23 3.49 -8.92 -0.56
N ILE A 24 2.87 -9.65 -1.46
CA ILE A 24 3.49 -10.67 -2.31
C ILE A 24 3.03 -10.49 -3.75
N THR A 25 3.79 -11.02 -4.69
CA THR A 25 3.38 -11.19 -6.09
C THR A 25 3.39 -12.66 -6.47
N LYS A 26 2.47 -13.04 -7.34
CA LYS A 26 2.40 -14.34 -8.01
C LYS A 26 2.05 -14.06 -9.47
N ASP A 27 3.09 -13.69 -10.22
CA ASP A 27 2.93 -13.22 -11.59
C ASP A 27 2.69 -14.39 -12.55
N GLY A 28 1.77 -14.22 -13.48
CA GLY A 28 1.42 -15.21 -14.50
C GLY A 28 0.40 -14.66 -15.48
N LEU A 29 0.44 -15.13 -16.72
CA LEU A 29 -0.57 -14.77 -17.72
C LEU A 29 -1.97 -15.12 -17.21
N PHE A 30 -2.93 -14.23 -17.40
CA PHE A 30 -4.30 -14.38 -16.89
C PHE A 30 -4.92 -15.76 -17.18
N VAL A 31 -4.76 -16.24 -18.41
CA VAL A 31 -5.29 -17.55 -18.84
C VAL A 31 -4.61 -18.77 -18.19
N ARG A 32 -3.49 -18.57 -17.49
CA ARG A 32 -2.72 -19.62 -16.79
C ARG A 32 -2.64 -19.39 -15.28
N MET A 33 -3.21 -18.30 -14.80
CA MET A 33 -3.22 -18.00 -13.37
C MET A 33 -4.07 -19.01 -12.62
N SER A 34 -3.50 -19.66 -11.63
CA SER A 34 -4.24 -20.61 -10.79
C SER A 34 -5.08 -19.89 -9.75
N ASP A 35 -6.19 -20.50 -9.33
CA ASP A 35 -7.00 -19.99 -8.21
C ASP A 35 -6.14 -19.85 -6.95
N ALA A 36 -5.21 -20.79 -6.71
CA ALA A 36 -4.31 -20.73 -5.56
C ALA A 36 -3.38 -19.51 -5.58
N ASP A 37 -2.84 -19.10 -6.74
CA ASP A 37 -2.01 -17.90 -6.86
C ASP A 37 -2.85 -16.62 -6.74
N TRP A 38 -4.07 -16.64 -7.27
CA TRP A 38 -5.05 -15.58 -7.08
C TRP A 38 -5.38 -15.40 -5.60
N ASP A 39 -5.83 -16.44 -4.93
CA ASP A 39 -6.25 -16.41 -3.53
C ASP A 39 -5.10 -16.02 -2.60
N ALA A 40 -3.89 -16.53 -2.85
CA ALA A 40 -2.72 -16.20 -2.04
C ALA A 40 -2.41 -14.69 -2.06
N VAL A 41 -2.46 -14.06 -3.24
CA VAL A 41 -2.22 -12.62 -3.37
C VAL A 41 -3.35 -11.82 -2.72
N LEU A 42 -4.60 -12.16 -2.97
CA LEU A 42 -5.76 -11.49 -2.36
C LEU A 42 -5.74 -11.62 -0.83
N GLU A 43 -5.40 -12.80 -0.32
CA GLU A 43 -5.33 -13.05 1.13
C GLU A 43 -4.26 -12.19 1.81
N VAL A 44 -3.05 -12.10 1.22
CA VAL A 44 -1.95 -11.35 1.81
C VAL A 44 -2.10 -9.85 1.57
N ASP A 45 -2.39 -9.42 0.34
CA ASP A 45 -2.30 -8.02 -0.06
C ASP A 45 -3.57 -7.21 0.18
N LEU A 46 -4.72 -7.87 0.42
CA LEU A 46 -5.99 -7.19 0.64
C LEU A 46 -6.72 -7.69 1.88
N THR A 47 -6.96 -8.99 2.00
CA THR A 47 -7.74 -9.55 3.11
C THR A 47 -7.03 -9.37 4.45
N SER A 48 -5.72 -9.55 4.50
CA SER A 48 -4.92 -9.33 5.71
C SER A 48 -4.95 -7.86 6.15
N VAL A 49 -4.86 -6.94 5.18
CA VAL A 49 -4.97 -5.48 5.41
C VAL A 49 -6.32 -5.13 6.02
N PHE A 50 -7.41 -5.63 5.42
CA PHE A 50 -8.75 -5.46 5.97
C PHE A 50 -8.84 -5.96 7.42
N ARG A 51 -8.38 -7.18 7.68
CA ARG A 51 -8.47 -7.80 9.01
C ARG A 51 -7.67 -7.03 10.06
N LEU A 52 -6.41 -6.67 9.77
CA LEU A 52 -5.57 -5.94 10.71
C LEU A 52 -6.10 -4.52 10.98
N THR A 53 -6.47 -3.84 9.92
CA THR A 53 -7.05 -2.49 10.01
C THR A 53 -8.31 -2.49 10.85
N ARG A 54 -9.22 -3.44 10.64
CA ARG A 54 -10.46 -3.56 11.42
C ARG A 54 -10.20 -3.74 12.92
N GLU A 55 -9.26 -4.61 13.30
CA GLU A 55 -8.91 -4.84 14.71
C GLU A 55 -8.35 -3.58 15.38
N LEU A 56 -7.50 -2.80 14.68
CA LEU A 56 -6.87 -1.60 15.23
C LEU A 56 -7.73 -0.33 15.13
N THR A 57 -8.69 -0.28 14.19
CA THR A 57 -9.56 0.89 14.02
C THR A 57 -10.42 1.16 15.27
N HIS A 58 -10.95 0.12 15.91
CA HIS A 58 -11.81 0.31 17.08
C HIS A 58 -11.07 0.95 18.28
N PRO A 59 -9.85 0.53 18.68
CA PRO A 59 -9.06 1.25 19.68
C PRO A 59 -8.73 2.69 19.25
N MET A 60 -8.33 2.94 17.98
CA MET A 60 -8.06 4.29 17.46
C MET A 60 -9.31 5.19 17.58
N MET A 61 -10.49 4.68 17.25
CA MET A 61 -11.76 5.44 17.38
C MET A 61 -12.04 5.85 18.83
N ARG A 62 -11.75 4.99 19.81
CA ARG A 62 -11.90 5.32 21.24
C ARG A 62 -10.92 6.40 21.69
N ARG A 63 -9.67 6.35 21.23
CA ARG A 63 -8.65 7.38 21.50
C ARG A 63 -8.89 8.67 20.71
N ARG A 64 -9.73 8.64 19.66
CA ARG A 64 -9.96 9.74 18.71
C ARG A 64 -8.68 10.22 18.03
N PHE A 65 -7.84 9.28 17.68
CA PHE A 65 -6.61 9.52 16.92
C PHE A 65 -6.18 8.26 16.18
N GLY A 66 -5.73 8.44 14.93
CA GLY A 66 -5.12 7.36 14.15
C GLY A 66 -4.65 7.84 12.79
N ARG A 67 -3.61 7.15 12.27
CA ARG A 67 -3.08 7.32 10.91
C ARG A 67 -2.93 5.94 10.29
N ILE A 68 -3.71 5.66 9.26
CA ILE A 68 -3.68 4.39 8.53
C ILE A 68 -3.12 4.66 7.14
N ILE A 69 -2.01 4.01 6.82
CA ILE A 69 -1.26 4.19 5.57
C ILE A 69 -1.14 2.83 4.89
N ASN A 70 -1.73 2.71 3.72
CA ASN A 70 -1.72 1.48 2.94
C ASN A 70 -0.77 1.60 1.77
N ILE A 71 0.24 0.73 1.69
CA ILE A 71 1.17 0.69 0.57
C ILE A 71 0.54 -0.11 -0.57
N THR A 72 0.04 0.60 -1.56
CA THR A 72 -0.54 0.04 -2.77
C THR A 72 0.55 -0.05 -3.86
N SER A 73 0.23 0.21 -5.10
CA SER A 73 1.17 0.24 -6.23
C SER A 73 0.58 1.05 -7.38
N ILE A 74 1.46 1.59 -8.21
CA ILE A 74 1.06 2.19 -9.49
C ILE A 74 0.19 1.23 -10.32
N VAL A 75 0.51 -0.07 -10.32
CA VAL A 75 -0.23 -1.06 -11.11
C VAL A 75 -1.65 -1.31 -10.62
N GLY A 76 -1.97 -0.94 -9.38
CA GLY A 76 -3.36 -0.91 -8.89
C GLY A 76 -4.23 0.12 -9.61
N VAL A 77 -3.62 1.08 -10.32
CA VAL A 77 -4.32 2.12 -11.08
C VAL A 77 -4.16 1.91 -12.59
N THR A 78 -2.94 1.56 -13.04
CA THR A 78 -2.63 1.41 -14.47
C THR A 78 -2.89 0.02 -15.02
N GLY A 79 -2.95 -0.99 -14.16
CA GLY A 79 -2.82 -2.39 -14.56
C GLY A 79 -1.40 -2.76 -14.96
N ASN A 80 -1.13 -4.05 -15.04
CA ASN A 80 0.11 -4.60 -15.61
C ASN A 80 -0.13 -6.01 -16.14
N PRO A 81 0.24 -6.33 -17.38
CA PRO A 81 0.13 -7.69 -17.91
C PRO A 81 0.83 -8.71 -17.01
N GLY A 82 0.15 -9.82 -16.73
CA GLY A 82 0.67 -10.89 -15.86
C GLY A 82 0.49 -10.67 -14.36
N GLN A 83 -0.15 -9.58 -13.94
CA GLN A 83 -0.35 -9.23 -12.53
C GLN A 83 -1.83 -8.99 -12.17
N ALA A 84 -2.76 -9.69 -12.79
CA ALA A 84 -4.19 -9.44 -12.58
C ALA A 84 -4.61 -9.56 -11.11
N ASN A 85 -4.12 -10.56 -10.37
CA ASN A 85 -4.34 -10.75 -8.93
C ASN A 85 -3.76 -9.58 -8.10
N TYR A 86 -2.52 -9.20 -8.35
CA TYR A 86 -1.85 -8.11 -7.64
C TYR A 86 -2.50 -6.76 -7.94
N CYS A 87 -2.81 -6.48 -9.21
CA CYS A 87 -3.54 -5.27 -9.60
C CYS A 87 -4.90 -5.20 -8.91
N ALA A 88 -5.66 -6.31 -8.88
CA ALA A 88 -6.95 -6.38 -8.22
C ALA A 88 -6.83 -6.09 -6.70
N ALA A 89 -5.85 -6.71 -6.02
CA ALA A 89 -5.61 -6.47 -4.60
C ALA A 89 -5.24 -5.01 -4.32
N LYS A 90 -4.30 -4.43 -5.08
CA LYS A 90 -3.85 -3.05 -4.88
C LYS A 90 -4.90 -2.00 -5.26
N ALA A 91 -5.71 -2.26 -6.28
CA ALA A 91 -6.89 -1.44 -6.60
C ALA A 91 -7.98 -1.55 -5.51
N GLY A 92 -8.26 -2.77 -5.03
CA GLY A 92 -9.19 -3.02 -3.93
C GLY A 92 -8.79 -2.30 -2.64
N MET A 93 -7.49 -2.24 -2.35
CA MET A 93 -6.94 -1.50 -1.21
C MET A 93 -7.22 0.02 -1.31
N ILE A 94 -7.16 0.61 -2.50
CA ILE A 94 -7.53 2.02 -2.72
C ILE A 94 -9.02 2.24 -2.44
N GLY A 95 -9.88 1.36 -2.95
CA GLY A 95 -11.32 1.42 -2.69
C GLY A 95 -11.68 1.26 -1.21
N LEU A 96 -11.07 0.27 -0.55
CA LEU A 96 -11.20 0.04 0.89
C LEU A 96 -10.81 1.30 1.69
N SER A 97 -9.68 1.91 1.35
CA SER A 97 -9.17 3.10 2.05
C SER A 97 -10.10 4.29 1.92
N LYS A 98 -10.69 4.51 0.75
CA LYS A 98 -11.66 5.61 0.52
C LYS A 98 -12.95 5.40 1.32
N SER A 99 -13.47 4.18 1.37
CA SER A 99 -14.66 3.85 2.15
C SER A 99 -14.41 4.07 3.64
N LEU A 100 -13.33 3.49 4.16
CA LEU A 100 -13.00 3.59 5.58
C LEU A 100 -12.72 5.05 5.98
N ALA A 101 -12.04 5.83 5.13
CA ALA A 101 -11.78 7.24 5.38
C ALA A 101 -13.08 8.03 5.63
N GLN A 102 -14.14 7.78 4.85
CA GLN A 102 -15.43 8.43 5.02
C GLN A 102 -16.11 8.04 6.34
N GLU A 103 -15.97 6.78 6.76
CA GLU A 103 -16.60 6.27 7.98
C GLU A 103 -15.99 6.83 9.27
N ILE A 104 -14.66 7.02 9.30
CA ILE A 104 -13.95 7.30 10.55
C ILE A 104 -13.26 8.68 10.63
N ALA A 105 -13.33 9.50 9.59
CA ALA A 105 -12.71 10.85 9.58
C ALA A 105 -13.16 11.72 10.77
N SER A 106 -14.45 11.62 11.17
CA SER A 106 -14.99 12.36 12.31
C SER A 106 -14.36 11.99 13.67
N ARG A 107 -13.57 10.92 13.70
CA ARG A 107 -12.82 10.45 14.87
C ARG A 107 -11.36 10.88 14.86
N ASN A 108 -10.96 11.86 14.00
CA ASN A 108 -9.59 12.29 13.82
C ASN A 108 -8.65 11.14 13.38
N ILE A 109 -9.18 10.26 12.53
CA ILE A 109 -8.43 9.16 11.94
C ILE A 109 -8.35 9.40 10.44
N THR A 110 -7.15 9.39 9.89
CA THR A 110 -6.94 9.50 8.45
C THR A 110 -6.57 8.13 7.86
N VAL A 111 -7.05 7.86 6.65
CA VAL A 111 -6.76 6.63 5.90
C VAL A 111 -6.31 7.02 4.51
N ASN A 112 -5.05 6.74 4.19
CA ASN A 112 -4.46 7.12 2.92
C ASN A 112 -3.68 5.96 2.30
N CYS A 113 -3.43 6.07 1.01
CA CYS A 113 -2.61 5.14 0.25
C CYS A 113 -1.34 5.82 -0.24
N ILE A 114 -0.28 5.04 -0.39
CA ILE A 114 0.89 5.40 -1.19
C ILE A 114 0.98 4.40 -2.34
N ALA A 115 1.14 4.90 -3.56
CA ALA A 115 1.27 4.10 -4.77
C ALA A 115 2.69 4.27 -5.35
N PRO A 116 3.66 3.44 -4.91
CA PRO A 116 5.00 3.44 -5.47
C PRO A 116 4.99 2.97 -6.94
N GLY A 117 5.93 3.52 -7.72
CA GLY A 117 6.33 2.96 -9.00
C GLY A 117 7.42 1.91 -8.84
N PHE A 118 8.42 1.90 -9.75
CA PHE A 118 9.59 1.06 -9.60
C PHE A 118 10.54 1.61 -8.56
N ILE A 119 10.76 0.83 -7.50
CA ILE A 119 11.61 1.18 -6.36
C ILE A 119 12.79 0.21 -6.28
N GLU A 120 13.99 0.74 -6.04
CA GLU A 120 15.19 -0.06 -5.79
C GLU A 120 14.98 -1.04 -4.63
N SER A 121 15.30 -2.30 -4.87
CA SER A 121 15.13 -3.39 -3.92
C SER A 121 16.00 -4.58 -4.30
N ALA A 122 16.18 -5.53 -3.40
CA ALA A 122 16.86 -6.79 -3.70
C ALA A 122 16.27 -7.56 -4.90
N MET A 123 15.01 -7.27 -5.26
CA MET A 123 14.36 -7.85 -6.44
C MET A 123 14.81 -7.14 -7.72
N THR A 124 14.89 -5.81 -7.71
CA THR A 124 15.34 -5.02 -8.86
C THR A 124 16.84 -5.14 -9.11
N ASP A 125 17.63 -5.45 -8.08
CA ASP A 125 19.07 -5.68 -8.21
C ASP A 125 19.40 -6.89 -9.10
N LYS A 126 18.50 -7.87 -9.14
CA LYS A 126 18.64 -9.08 -9.97
C LYS A 126 18.31 -8.87 -11.45
N LEU A 127 17.80 -7.72 -11.83
CA LEU A 127 17.50 -7.39 -13.21
C LEU A 127 18.80 -7.15 -14.01
N ASN A 128 18.82 -7.63 -15.24
CA ASN A 128 19.91 -7.33 -16.14
C ASN A 128 19.86 -5.89 -16.67
N ASP A 129 20.95 -5.41 -17.25
CA ASP A 129 21.07 -4.01 -17.70
C ASP A 129 20.00 -3.61 -18.71
N LYS A 130 19.65 -4.50 -19.64
CA LYS A 130 18.60 -4.26 -20.64
C LYS A 130 17.20 -4.10 -20.00
N GLN A 131 16.91 -4.91 -18.97
CA GLN A 131 15.65 -4.79 -18.22
C GLN A 131 15.61 -3.48 -17.43
N LYS A 132 16.72 -3.12 -16.77
CA LYS A 132 16.86 -1.84 -16.06
C LYS A 132 16.67 -0.66 -17.00
N GLU A 133 17.32 -0.69 -18.15
CA GLU A 133 17.21 0.35 -19.18
C GLU A 133 15.75 0.49 -19.68
N THR A 134 15.08 -0.61 -19.94
CA THR A 134 13.67 -0.63 -20.34
C THR A 134 12.78 0.02 -19.28
N ILE A 135 12.96 -0.33 -18.00
CA ILE A 135 12.22 0.25 -16.88
C ILE A 135 12.50 1.74 -16.76
N MET A 136 13.78 2.14 -16.76
CA MET A 136 14.17 3.54 -16.68
C MET A 136 13.66 4.36 -17.89
N GLY A 137 13.56 3.71 -19.06
CA GLY A 137 12.97 4.30 -20.26
C GLY A 137 11.49 4.68 -20.07
N ALA A 138 10.74 3.92 -19.28
CA ALA A 138 9.34 4.15 -18.99
C ALA A 138 9.11 5.16 -17.85
N ILE A 139 10.15 5.52 -17.09
CA ILE A 139 10.06 6.48 -15.99
C ILE A 139 10.48 7.87 -16.50
N PRO A 140 9.61 8.91 -16.46
CA PRO A 140 10.00 10.26 -16.85
C PRO A 140 11.24 10.81 -16.12
N MET A 141 11.41 10.53 -14.84
CA MET A 141 12.60 10.90 -14.06
C MET A 141 13.87 10.10 -14.42
N ARG A 142 13.77 9.09 -15.31
CA ARG A 142 14.90 8.28 -15.81
C ARG A 142 15.72 7.56 -14.74
N ARG A 143 15.13 7.30 -13.59
CA ARG A 143 15.69 6.48 -12.50
C ARG A 143 14.60 5.77 -11.73
N MET A 144 14.96 4.70 -11.05
CA MET A 144 14.09 4.11 -10.04
C MET A 144 14.02 5.03 -8.81
N GLY A 145 12.94 4.94 -8.08
CA GLY A 145 12.82 5.56 -6.76
C GLY A 145 13.53 4.71 -5.69
N THR A 146 13.75 5.32 -4.54
CA THR A 146 14.30 4.62 -3.36
C THR A 146 13.23 4.35 -2.31
N GLY A 147 13.47 3.37 -1.44
CA GLY A 147 12.61 3.14 -0.27
C GLY A 147 12.49 4.37 0.63
N ALA A 148 13.54 5.20 0.73
CA ALA A 148 13.53 6.44 1.49
C ALA A 148 12.57 7.49 0.91
N GLU A 149 12.41 7.57 -0.42
CA GLU A 149 11.46 8.48 -1.07
C GLU A 149 10.01 8.06 -0.81
N VAL A 150 9.74 6.75 -0.76
CA VAL A 150 8.42 6.22 -0.35
C VAL A 150 8.18 6.49 1.14
N ALA A 151 9.19 6.24 1.98
CA ALA A 151 9.11 6.46 3.43
C ALA A 151 8.88 7.93 3.80
N ALA A 152 9.42 8.89 3.03
CA ALA A 152 9.15 10.32 3.22
C ALA A 152 7.66 10.66 3.07
N SER A 153 6.97 10.04 2.11
CA SER A 153 5.51 10.18 1.97
C SER A 153 4.75 9.55 3.12
N ALA A 154 5.22 8.40 3.62
CA ALA A 154 4.63 7.76 4.79
C ALA A 154 4.81 8.61 6.05
N LEU A 155 5.98 9.21 6.23
CA LEU A 155 6.26 10.12 7.34
C LEU A 155 5.33 11.35 7.31
N PHE A 156 5.14 11.96 6.12
CA PHE A 156 4.18 13.06 5.96
C PHE A 156 2.77 12.63 6.35
N LEU A 157 2.27 11.50 5.81
CA LEU A 157 0.92 11.02 6.11
C LEU A 157 0.72 10.60 7.57
N ALA A 158 1.78 10.22 8.27
CA ALA A 158 1.77 9.87 9.69
C ALA A 158 1.77 11.11 10.60
N SER A 159 2.16 12.26 10.09
CA SER A 159 2.37 13.49 10.84
C SER A 159 1.06 14.29 11.09
N ASN A 160 1.15 15.33 11.90
CA ASN A 160 0.04 16.26 12.13
C ASN A 160 -0.19 17.21 10.95
N GLU A 161 0.81 17.45 10.12
CA GLU A 161 0.72 18.27 8.90
C GLU A 161 -0.25 17.67 7.90
N ALA A 162 -0.43 16.34 7.93
CA ALA A 162 -1.40 15.62 7.09
C ALA A 162 -2.78 15.41 7.76
N ALA A 163 -3.08 16.08 8.87
CA ALA A 163 -4.33 15.85 9.62
C ALA A 163 -5.61 16.10 8.82
N TYR A 164 -5.55 16.87 7.74
CA TYR A 164 -6.69 17.14 6.84
C TYR A 164 -6.61 16.36 5.52
N VAL A 165 -5.65 15.43 5.41
CA VAL A 165 -5.47 14.56 4.23
C VAL A 165 -6.02 13.17 4.55
N THR A 166 -7.14 12.78 3.92
CA THR A 166 -7.73 11.46 4.08
C THR A 166 -8.40 10.98 2.80
N GLY A 167 -8.43 9.67 2.57
CA GLY A 167 -8.98 9.06 1.36
C GLY A 167 -8.11 9.25 0.11
N GLN A 168 -6.89 9.77 0.26
CA GLN A 168 -6.00 10.10 -0.87
C GLN A 168 -5.03 8.97 -1.20
N THR A 169 -4.57 8.97 -2.45
CA THR A 169 -3.46 8.13 -2.90
C THR A 169 -2.32 9.03 -3.35
N ILE A 170 -1.19 8.98 -2.64
CA ILE A 170 0.03 9.69 -3.03
C ILE A 170 0.82 8.79 -3.99
N HIS A 171 1.06 9.29 -5.19
CA HIS A 171 1.84 8.60 -6.21
C HIS A 171 3.33 8.94 -6.09
N VAL A 172 4.17 7.92 -5.82
CA VAL A 172 5.63 8.04 -5.71
C VAL A 172 6.26 7.17 -6.81
N ASN A 173 6.24 7.68 -8.04
CA ASN A 173 6.51 6.85 -9.23
C ASN A 173 7.37 7.52 -10.30
N GLY A 174 8.01 8.65 -10.02
CA GLY A 174 8.87 9.35 -10.98
C GLY A 174 8.14 9.85 -12.22
N GLY A 175 6.82 10.02 -12.14
CA GLY A 175 5.99 10.50 -13.25
C GLY A 175 5.43 9.39 -14.16
N MET A 176 5.56 8.11 -13.81
CA MET A 176 5.03 6.99 -14.61
C MET A 176 3.50 7.02 -14.74
N ALA A 177 2.80 7.53 -13.75
CA ALA A 177 1.37 7.79 -13.82
C ALA A 177 1.08 9.12 -13.13
N MET A 178 0.39 10.00 -13.84
CA MET A 178 -0.03 11.32 -13.38
C MET A 178 -1.57 11.32 -13.34
N ILE A 179 -2.13 11.00 -12.16
CA ILE A 179 -3.55 10.74 -11.97
C ILE A 179 -4.07 11.62 -10.84
#